data_f3f63aac600657f2c5014f58ad58679f
#
_entry.id   f3f63aac600657f2c5014f58ad58679f
#
_cell.length_a   1.000
_cell.length_b   1.000
_cell.length_c   1.000
_cell.angle_alpha   90.00
_cell.angle_beta   90.00
_cell.angle_gamma   90.00
#
_symmetry.space_group_name_H-M   'P 1'
#
loop_
_entity.id
_entity.type
_entity.pdbx_description
1 polymer ?
#
loop_
_entity_poly.entity_id
_entity_poly.type
_entity_poly.pdbx_seq_one_letter_code
_entity_poly.pdbx_strand_id
1 'polypeptide(L)'
;QSLEFMLQCEGYEVVSYASAMEFLKSDTPSRPGCLILDIQMPEMSGLDLFDRLNHRGYEVPVIFLTAHGDIDMAVGAMRDGACDFQTKPINVEKFLPAVARALENDRLRREGISRDIREEVKLFQSLSEREEKICRLTIQGFVSRAIGERLEISHRTVEHYRGSALKKLGLHSSADLAQFFARVDAFLAANPER
;
A
#
# COMPACT_ATOMS: atom_id res chain seq x y z
N GLN A 1 -6.85 7.71 29.78
CA GLN A 1 -5.63 8.19 29.08
C GLN A 1 -6.06 8.75 27.74
N SER A 2 -5.55 9.92 27.36
CA SER A 2 -5.88 10.48 26.03
C SER A 2 -5.20 9.66 24.96
N LEU A 3 -5.80 9.59 23.77
CA LEU A 3 -5.24 8.95 22.58
C LEU A 3 -3.82 9.48 22.26
N GLU A 4 -3.64 10.77 22.38
CA GLU A 4 -2.36 11.47 22.20
C GLU A 4 -1.27 10.90 23.13
N PHE A 5 -1.56 10.80 24.42
CA PHE A 5 -0.61 10.24 25.40
C PHE A 5 -0.24 8.79 25.09
N MET A 6 -1.21 7.98 24.69
CA MET A 6 -0.97 6.58 24.31
C MET A 6 0.00 6.48 23.12
N LEU A 7 -0.22 7.27 22.08
CA LEU A 7 0.65 7.27 20.88
C LEU A 7 2.04 7.82 21.19
N GLN A 8 2.15 8.85 22.06
CA GLN A 8 3.45 9.36 22.50
C GLN A 8 4.25 8.34 23.31
N CYS A 9 3.58 7.52 24.14
CA CYS A 9 4.24 6.42 24.86
C CYS A 9 4.80 5.35 23.91
N GLU A 10 4.19 5.16 22.75
CA GLU A 10 4.67 4.25 21.69
C GLU A 10 5.71 4.89 20.76
N GLY A 11 6.18 6.11 21.11
CA GLY A 11 7.23 6.79 20.38
C GLY A 11 6.77 7.55 19.13
N TYR A 12 5.48 7.71 18.92
CA TYR A 12 4.96 8.51 17.82
C TYR A 12 4.98 10.00 18.16
N GLU A 13 5.33 10.82 17.17
CA GLU A 13 5.13 12.26 17.26
C GLU A 13 3.69 12.59 16.92
N VAL A 14 2.99 13.27 17.81
CA VAL A 14 1.55 13.54 17.70
C VAL A 14 1.31 15.04 17.68
N VAL A 15 0.50 15.49 16.73
CA VAL A 15 -0.02 16.84 16.66
C VAL A 15 -1.54 16.77 16.73
N SER A 16 -2.13 17.45 17.71
CA SER A 16 -3.58 17.47 17.93
C SER A 16 -4.17 18.79 17.43
N TYR A 17 -5.34 18.72 16.82
CA TYR A 17 -6.13 19.85 16.35
C TYR A 17 -7.50 19.83 17.02
N ALA A 18 -7.97 20.98 17.48
CA ALA A 18 -9.26 21.10 18.16
C ALA A 18 -10.45 21.00 17.19
N SER A 19 -10.24 21.23 15.91
CA SER A 19 -11.29 21.14 14.88
C SER A 19 -10.74 20.81 13.49
N ALA A 20 -11.62 20.36 12.61
CA ALA A 20 -11.32 20.18 11.19
C ALA A 20 -10.85 21.47 10.52
N MET A 21 -11.42 22.61 10.92
CA MET A 21 -11.03 23.92 10.37
C MET A 21 -9.63 24.35 10.80
N GLU A 22 -9.22 24.05 12.02
CA GLU A 22 -7.85 24.28 12.48
C GLU A 22 -6.84 23.42 11.69
N PHE A 23 -7.14 22.15 11.51
CA PHE A 23 -6.32 21.25 10.69
C PHE A 23 -6.19 21.76 9.25
N LEU A 24 -7.29 22.19 8.61
CA LEU A 24 -7.28 22.70 7.23
C LEU A 24 -6.48 23.99 7.04
N LYS A 25 -6.20 24.74 8.11
CA LYS A 25 -5.34 25.94 8.10
C LYS A 25 -3.87 25.61 8.38
N SER A 26 -3.57 24.39 8.85
CA SER A 26 -2.21 23.96 9.10
C SER A 26 -1.48 23.60 7.81
N ASP A 27 -0.15 23.69 7.84
CA ASP A 27 0.69 23.23 6.74
C ASP A 27 0.72 21.71 6.67
N THR A 28 0.79 21.18 5.44
CA THR A 28 0.93 19.74 5.22
C THR A 28 2.27 19.26 5.77
N PRO A 29 2.28 18.21 6.62
CA PRO A 29 3.53 17.67 7.13
C PRO A 29 4.48 17.22 6.00
N SER A 30 5.76 17.57 6.11
CA SER A 30 6.80 17.18 5.14
C SER A 30 7.28 15.74 5.31
N ARG A 31 6.97 15.12 6.44
CA ARG A 31 7.36 13.74 6.80
C ARG A 31 6.16 12.79 6.73
N PRO A 32 6.42 11.45 6.67
CA PRO A 32 5.35 10.48 6.70
C PRO A 32 4.44 10.65 7.91
N GLY A 33 3.12 10.50 7.68
CA GLY A 33 2.12 10.67 8.72
C GLY A 33 0.84 9.88 8.44
N CYS A 34 -0.02 9.80 9.45
CA CYS A 34 -1.41 9.38 9.28
C CYS A 34 -2.32 10.32 10.06
N LEU A 35 -3.53 10.51 9.56
CA LEU A 35 -4.54 11.34 10.19
C LEU A 35 -5.54 10.44 10.91
N ILE A 36 -5.77 10.72 12.19
CA ILE A 36 -6.78 10.03 13.00
C ILE A 36 -7.95 10.98 13.18
N LEU A 37 -9.09 10.62 12.62
CA LEU A 37 -10.29 11.46 12.59
C LEU A 37 -11.41 10.86 13.42
N ASP A 38 -11.94 11.63 14.36
CA ASP A 38 -13.27 11.33 14.92
C ASP A 38 -14.34 11.63 13.87
N ILE A 39 -15.28 10.71 13.67
CA ILE A 39 -16.42 10.96 12.77
C ILE A 39 -17.29 12.09 13.32
N GLN A 40 -17.53 12.08 14.63
CA GLN A 40 -18.41 13.07 15.26
C GLN A 40 -17.58 14.25 15.79
N MET A 41 -17.39 15.24 14.94
CA MET A 41 -16.76 16.51 15.32
C MET A 41 -17.75 17.66 15.14
N PRO A 42 -17.63 18.74 15.96
CA PRO A 42 -18.44 19.96 15.76
C PRO A 42 -18.15 20.62 14.42
N GLU A 43 -19.15 21.30 13.85
CA GLU A 43 -19.12 22.11 12.62
C GLU A 43 -18.87 21.30 11.35
N MET A 44 -17.95 20.35 11.34
CA MET A 44 -17.61 19.50 10.19
C MET A 44 -17.30 18.09 10.67
N SER A 45 -17.99 17.09 10.15
CA SER A 45 -17.72 15.70 10.50
C SER A 45 -16.34 15.24 9.97
N GLY A 46 -15.82 14.15 10.55
CA GLY A 46 -14.60 13.52 10.03
C GLY A 46 -14.72 13.04 8.58
N LEU A 47 -15.92 12.59 8.18
CA LEU A 47 -16.19 12.17 6.80
C LEU A 47 -16.20 13.38 5.84
N ASP A 48 -16.81 14.51 6.22
CA ASP A 48 -16.79 15.72 5.40
C ASP A 48 -15.36 16.27 5.24
N LEU A 49 -14.55 16.19 6.31
CA LEU A 49 -13.14 16.55 6.22
C LEU A 49 -12.39 15.64 5.26
N PHE A 50 -12.58 14.33 5.36
CA PHE A 50 -11.94 13.35 4.50
C PHE A 50 -12.28 13.56 3.02
N ASP A 51 -13.56 13.79 2.71
CA ASP A 51 -14.01 14.10 1.36
C ASP A 51 -13.33 15.36 0.80
N ARG A 52 -13.26 16.44 1.59
CA ARG A 52 -12.55 17.66 1.22
C ARG A 52 -11.05 17.44 0.99
N LEU A 53 -10.41 16.57 1.79
CA LEU A 53 -9.00 16.23 1.62
C LEU A 53 -8.77 15.47 0.32
N ASN A 54 -9.64 14.49 0.02
CA ASN A 54 -9.59 13.74 -1.22
C ASN A 54 -9.75 14.64 -2.45
N HIS A 55 -10.71 15.58 -2.44
CA HIS A 55 -10.91 16.55 -3.51
C HIS A 55 -9.73 17.51 -3.70
N ARG A 56 -8.92 17.74 -2.68
CA ARG A 56 -7.70 18.56 -2.73
C ARG A 56 -6.45 17.74 -3.12
N GLY A 57 -6.60 16.45 -3.38
CA GLY A 57 -5.46 15.57 -3.66
C GLY A 57 -4.57 15.31 -2.42
N TYR A 58 -5.14 15.43 -1.23
CA TYR A 58 -4.43 15.18 0.02
C TYR A 58 -4.41 13.68 0.29
N GLU A 59 -3.27 13.05 0.10
CA GLU A 59 -3.13 11.60 0.08
C GLU A 59 -2.62 10.98 1.40
N VAL A 60 -2.71 11.70 2.52
CA VAL A 60 -2.32 11.15 3.83
C VAL A 60 -3.31 10.05 4.25
N PRO A 61 -2.83 8.88 4.71
CA PRO A 61 -3.69 7.83 5.21
C PRO A 61 -4.57 8.29 6.37
N VAL A 62 -5.84 7.92 6.33
CA VAL A 62 -6.83 8.29 7.35
C VAL A 62 -7.32 7.06 8.09
N ILE A 63 -7.35 7.12 9.42
CA ILE A 63 -7.97 6.14 10.31
C ILE A 63 -9.15 6.84 10.99
N PHE A 64 -10.35 6.30 10.81
CA PHE A 64 -11.54 6.83 11.47
C PHE A 64 -11.75 6.25 12.86
N LEU A 65 -12.21 7.11 13.78
CA LEU A 65 -12.71 6.71 15.09
C LEU A 65 -14.20 7.04 15.19
N THR A 66 -15.00 6.12 15.73
CA THR A 66 -16.42 6.35 15.96
C THR A 66 -16.90 5.81 17.30
N ALA A 67 -17.86 6.48 17.92
CA ALA A 67 -18.55 5.97 19.10
C ALA A 67 -19.61 4.91 18.78
N HIS A 68 -20.13 4.90 17.54
CA HIS A 68 -21.14 3.96 17.07
C HIS A 68 -20.64 3.30 15.79
N GLY A 69 -20.58 1.96 15.83
CA GLY A 69 -20.16 1.16 14.67
C GLY A 69 -21.29 1.08 13.63
N ASP A 70 -21.51 2.14 12.86
CA ASP A 70 -22.33 2.06 11.65
C ASP A 70 -21.51 1.37 10.56
N ILE A 71 -21.89 0.13 10.25
CA ILE A 71 -21.18 -0.70 9.25
C ILE A 71 -21.23 -0.04 7.87
N ASP A 72 -22.34 0.60 7.53
CA ASP A 72 -22.48 1.25 6.22
C ASP A 72 -21.55 2.45 6.07
N MET A 73 -21.37 3.25 7.13
CA MET A 73 -20.37 4.34 7.16
C MET A 73 -18.94 3.82 7.08
N ALA A 74 -18.63 2.73 7.81
CA ALA A 74 -17.30 2.12 7.74
C ALA A 74 -17.00 1.60 6.32
N VAL A 75 -17.94 0.91 5.70
CA VAL A 75 -17.81 0.39 4.33
C VAL A 75 -17.66 1.54 3.33
N GLY A 76 -18.44 2.62 3.49
CA GLY A 76 -18.33 3.83 2.67
C GLY A 76 -16.94 4.45 2.77
N ALA A 77 -16.47 4.75 3.98
CA ALA A 77 -15.15 5.32 4.23
C ALA A 77 -14.00 4.47 3.66
N MET A 78 -14.09 3.14 3.80
CA MET A 78 -13.10 2.22 3.24
C MET A 78 -13.11 2.20 1.71
N ARG A 79 -14.27 2.30 1.06
CA ARG A 79 -14.39 2.43 -0.40
C ARG A 79 -13.80 3.73 -0.92
N ASP A 80 -13.95 4.82 -0.15
CA ASP A 80 -13.43 6.13 -0.48
C ASP A 80 -11.93 6.29 -0.17
N GLY A 81 -11.28 5.21 0.28
CA GLY A 81 -9.83 5.13 0.44
C GLY A 81 -9.31 5.35 1.86
N ALA A 82 -10.16 5.29 2.89
CA ALA A 82 -9.70 5.28 4.28
C ALA A 82 -8.78 4.07 4.54
N CYS A 83 -7.79 4.27 5.41
CA CYS A 83 -6.81 3.23 5.74
C CYS A 83 -7.38 2.21 6.74
N ASP A 84 -8.16 2.67 7.70
CA ASP A 84 -8.80 1.82 8.69
C ASP A 84 -9.99 2.56 9.38
N PHE A 85 -10.80 1.79 10.09
CA PHE A 85 -11.95 2.27 10.84
C PHE A 85 -12.02 1.55 12.19
N GLN A 86 -12.04 2.31 13.28
CA GLN A 86 -12.00 1.77 14.65
C GLN A 86 -13.15 2.30 15.50
N THR A 87 -13.75 1.44 16.30
CA THR A 87 -14.79 1.85 17.24
C THR A 87 -14.20 2.27 18.58
N LYS A 88 -14.82 3.23 19.25
CA LYS A 88 -14.54 3.56 20.65
C LYS A 88 -15.34 2.63 21.59
N PRO A 89 -14.77 2.14 22.69
CA PRO A 89 -13.42 2.41 23.19
C PRO A 89 -12.35 1.74 22.32
N ILE A 90 -11.21 2.42 22.14
CA ILE A 90 -10.13 1.98 21.26
C ILE A 90 -9.51 0.67 21.79
N ASN A 91 -9.47 -0.34 20.94
CA ASN A 91 -8.70 -1.56 21.19
C ASN A 91 -7.25 -1.32 20.76
N VAL A 92 -6.34 -1.17 21.72
CA VAL A 92 -4.93 -0.85 21.51
C VAL A 92 -4.23 -1.87 20.62
N GLU A 93 -4.52 -3.18 20.83
CA GLU A 93 -3.91 -4.28 20.06
C GLU A 93 -4.26 -4.25 18.57
N LYS A 94 -5.40 -3.66 18.18
CA LYS A 94 -5.81 -3.47 16.80
C LYS A 94 -5.38 -2.11 16.26
N PHE A 95 -5.45 -1.10 17.11
CA PHE A 95 -5.23 0.29 16.71
C PHE A 95 -3.76 0.59 16.39
N LEU A 96 -2.81 0.17 17.25
CA LEU A 96 -1.39 0.42 17.01
C LEU A 96 -0.87 -0.23 15.72
N PRO A 97 -1.21 -1.49 15.39
CA PRO A 97 -0.87 -2.05 14.07
C PRO A 97 -1.50 -1.29 12.89
N ALA A 98 -2.70 -0.73 13.06
CA ALA A 98 -3.34 0.09 12.01
C ALA A 98 -2.56 1.40 11.78
N VAL A 99 -2.14 2.08 12.86
CA VAL A 99 -1.29 3.28 12.80
C VAL A 99 0.05 2.95 12.13
N ALA A 100 0.72 1.88 12.53
CA ALA A 100 1.98 1.46 11.94
C ALA A 100 1.85 1.19 10.44
N ARG A 101 0.79 0.49 10.00
CA ARG A 101 0.51 0.27 8.58
C ARG A 101 0.24 1.57 7.83
N ALA A 102 -0.51 2.49 8.42
CA ALA A 102 -0.81 3.78 7.81
C ALA A 102 0.45 4.61 7.58
N LEU A 103 1.31 4.71 8.58
CA LEU A 103 2.59 5.42 8.48
C LEU A 103 3.51 4.80 7.43
N GLU A 104 3.62 3.47 7.41
CA GLU A 104 4.42 2.78 6.41
C GLU A 104 3.87 2.97 4.99
N ASN A 105 2.54 2.96 4.82
CA ASN A 105 1.92 3.25 3.54
C ASN A 105 2.22 4.67 3.06
N ASP A 106 2.19 5.67 3.94
CA ASP A 106 2.52 7.05 3.57
C ASP A 106 4.01 7.21 3.25
N ARG A 107 4.89 6.54 3.99
CA ARG A 107 6.32 6.49 3.71
C ARG A 107 6.58 5.96 2.29
N LEU A 108 6.04 4.78 1.98
CA LEU A 108 6.21 4.15 0.68
C LEU A 108 5.65 5.02 -0.45
N ARG A 109 4.48 5.64 -0.24
CA ARG A 109 3.88 6.56 -1.21
C ARG A 109 4.78 7.75 -1.50
N ARG A 110 5.34 8.38 -0.46
CA ARG A 110 6.26 9.53 -0.59
C ARG A 110 7.58 9.15 -1.28
N GLU A 111 8.01 7.91 -1.13
CA GLU A 111 9.17 7.35 -1.83
C GLU A 111 8.83 6.91 -3.27
N GLY A 112 7.61 7.16 -3.76
CA GLY A 112 7.15 6.77 -5.09
C GLY A 112 6.86 5.27 -5.23
N ILE A 113 6.74 4.57 -4.11
CA ILE A 113 6.45 3.12 -4.07
C ILE A 113 4.94 2.94 -3.92
N SER A 114 4.27 2.43 -4.96
CA SER A 114 2.81 2.23 -4.94
C SER A 114 2.38 1.15 -3.93
N ARG A 115 1.12 1.23 -3.46
CA ARG A 115 0.53 0.20 -2.56
C ARG A 115 0.58 -1.20 -3.17
N ASP A 116 0.53 -1.29 -4.47
CA ASP A 116 0.51 -2.56 -5.21
C ASP A 116 1.86 -3.30 -5.17
N ILE A 117 2.98 -2.61 -4.87
CA ILE A 117 4.31 -3.23 -4.92
C ILE A 117 4.47 -4.39 -3.94
N ARG A 118 3.81 -4.37 -2.78
CA ARG A 118 3.87 -5.50 -1.84
C ARG A 118 3.14 -6.73 -2.36
N GLU A 119 2.04 -6.52 -3.05
CA GLU A 119 1.33 -7.61 -3.74
C GLU A 119 2.13 -8.09 -4.93
N GLU A 120 2.74 -7.18 -5.69
CA GLU A 120 3.66 -7.54 -6.77
C GLU A 120 4.85 -8.37 -6.25
N VAL A 121 5.43 -8.01 -5.11
CA VAL A 121 6.50 -8.80 -4.48
C VAL A 121 6.02 -10.19 -4.06
N LYS A 122 4.82 -10.33 -3.48
CA LYS A 122 4.24 -11.64 -3.16
C LYS A 122 4.00 -12.48 -4.40
N LEU A 123 3.47 -11.87 -5.46
CA LEU A 123 3.28 -12.56 -6.75
C LEU A 123 4.63 -12.99 -7.34
N PHE A 124 5.64 -12.12 -7.31
CA PHE A 124 7.00 -12.45 -7.73
C PHE A 124 7.59 -13.62 -6.94
N GLN A 125 7.46 -13.62 -5.60
CA GLN A 125 7.91 -14.72 -4.74
C GLN A 125 7.15 -16.04 -4.97
N SER A 126 5.99 -16.01 -5.63
CA SER A 126 5.24 -17.22 -6.04
C SER A 126 5.78 -17.89 -7.29
N LEU A 127 6.69 -17.22 -8.01
CA LEU A 127 7.34 -17.80 -9.17
C LEU A 127 8.33 -18.87 -8.72
N SER A 128 8.39 -19.98 -9.47
CA SER A 128 9.48 -20.92 -9.33
C SER A 128 10.76 -20.33 -9.92
N GLU A 129 11.92 -20.81 -9.48
CA GLU A 129 13.24 -20.39 -10.02
C GLU A 129 13.31 -20.49 -11.56
N ARG A 130 12.65 -21.52 -12.14
CA ARG A 130 12.59 -21.69 -13.59
C ARG A 130 11.71 -20.66 -14.27
N GLU A 131 10.55 -20.35 -13.70
CA GLU A 131 9.66 -19.31 -14.22
C GLU A 131 10.35 -17.94 -14.18
N GLU A 132 10.96 -17.60 -13.07
CA GLU A 132 11.71 -16.34 -12.92
C GLU A 132 12.85 -16.25 -13.95
N LYS A 133 13.68 -17.28 -14.06
CA LYS A 133 14.81 -17.31 -14.99
C LYS A 133 14.37 -17.14 -16.44
N ILE A 134 13.29 -17.79 -16.85
CA ILE A 134 12.71 -17.65 -18.19
C ILE A 134 12.16 -16.25 -18.40
N CYS A 135 11.46 -15.67 -17.42
CA CYS A 135 10.97 -14.29 -17.47
C CYS A 135 12.12 -13.29 -17.63
N ARG A 136 13.20 -13.41 -16.87
CA ARG A 136 14.37 -12.53 -16.97
C ARG A 136 15.04 -12.61 -18.34
N LEU A 137 15.18 -13.80 -18.92
CA LEU A 137 15.70 -13.96 -20.28
C LEU A 137 14.75 -13.38 -21.33
N THR A 138 13.44 -13.52 -21.15
CA THR A 138 12.42 -12.91 -22.03
C THR A 138 12.52 -11.38 -22.02
N ILE A 139 12.69 -10.76 -20.86
CA ILE A 139 12.85 -9.31 -20.70
C ILE A 139 14.14 -8.81 -21.39
N GLN A 140 15.20 -9.62 -21.38
CA GLN A 140 16.45 -9.34 -22.09
C GLN A 140 16.33 -9.46 -23.63
N GLY A 141 15.14 -9.81 -24.14
CA GLY A 141 14.87 -9.90 -25.58
C GLY A 141 15.15 -11.27 -26.22
N PHE A 142 15.48 -12.30 -25.41
CA PHE A 142 15.70 -13.64 -25.99
C PHE A 142 14.38 -14.26 -26.42
N VAL A 143 14.36 -14.84 -27.62
CA VAL A 143 13.23 -15.63 -28.12
C VAL A 143 13.22 -17.01 -27.47
N SER A 144 12.05 -17.66 -27.39
CA SER A 144 11.85 -18.93 -26.69
C SER A 144 12.78 -20.04 -27.15
N ARG A 145 13.18 -20.05 -28.43
CA ARG A 145 14.14 -21.02 -28.95
C ARG A 145 15.54 -20.83 -28.34
N ALA A 146 16.04 -19.58 -28.29
CA ALA A 146 17.34 -19.26 -27.72
C ALA A 146 17.36 -19.49 -26.21
N ILE A 147 16.23 -19.23 -25.51
CA ILE A 147 16.07 -19.58 -24.10
C ILE A 147 16.13 -21.08 -23.89
N GLY A 148 15.46 -21.86 -24.75
CA GLY A 148 15.48 -23.32 -24.70
C GLY A 148 16.88 -23.88 -24.86
N GLU A 149 17.64 -23.40 -25.82
CA GLU A 149 19.05 -23.79 -26.04
C GLU A 149 19.94 -23.46 -24.83
N ARG A 150 19.73 -22.29 -24.18
CA ARG A 150 20.49 -21.91 -22.98
C ARG A 150 20.17 -22.69 -21.72
N LEU A 151 18.93 -23.14 -21.60
CA LEU A 151 18.44 -23.85 -20.40
C LEU A 151 18.35 -25.37 -20.62
N GLU A 152 18.78 -25.85 -21.79
CA GLU A 152 18.74 -27.27 -22.19
C GLU A 152 17.32 -27.87 -22.11
N ILE A 153 16.31 -27.11 -22.54
CA ILE A 153 14.91 -27.51 -22.58
C ILE A 153 14.27 -27.18 -23.94
N SER A 154 13.17 -27.84 -24.24
CA SER A 154 12.45 -27.55 -25.49
C SER A 154 11.84 -26.12 -25.48
N HIS A 155 11.75 -25.50 -26.67
CA HIS A 155 11.05 -24.19 -26.80
C HIS A 155 9.59 -24.27 -26.31
N ARG A 156 8.93 -25.42 -26.46
CA ARG A 156 7.57 -25.66 -25.96
C ARG A 156 7.52 -25.63 -24.44
N THR A 157 8.55 -26.13 -23.77
CA THR A 157 8.69 -26.08 -22.32
C THR A 157 8.91 -24.63 -21.85
N VAL A 158 9.70 -23.84 -22.60
CA VAL A 158 9.87 -22.40 -22.32
C VAL A 158 8.54 -21.67 -22.41
N GLU A 159 7.77 -21.88 -23.49
CA GLU A 159 6.44 -21.26 -23.66
C GLU A 159 5.47 -21.64 -22.54
N HIS A 160 5.52 -22.88 -22.09
CA HIS A 160 4.70 -23.36 -20.96
C HIS A 160 5.03 -22.59 -19.68
N TYR A 161 6.32 -22.52 -19.30
CA TYR A 161 6.75 -21.77 -18.09
C TYR A 161 6.47 -20.28 -18.20
N ARG A 162 6.69 -19.67 -19.37
CA ARG A 162 6.37 -18.26 -19.61
C ARG A 162 4.88 -18.00 -19.45
N GLY A 163 4.02 -18.84 -20.03
CA GLY A 163 2.56 -18.74 -19.90
C GLY A 163 2.09 -18.92 -18.46
N SER A 164 2.69 -19.88 -17.73
CA SER A 164 2.42 -20.09 -16.31
C SER A 164 2.79 -18.87 -15.49
N ALA A 165 3.98 -18.30 -15.70
CA ALA A 165 4.43 -17.09 -15.00
C ALA A 165 3.52 -15.89 -15.27
N LEU A 166 3.22 -15.60 -16.55
CA LEU A 166 2.30 -14.51 -16.91
C LEU A 166 0.94 -14.66 -16.25
N LYS A 167 0.40 -15.87 -16.20
CA LYS A 167 -0.88 -16.17 -15.54
C LYS A 167 -0.82 -15.92 -14.02
N LYS A 168 0.27 -16.37 -13.36
CA LYS A 168 0.48 -16.13 -11.92
C LYS A 168 0.58 -14.64 -11.59
N LEU A 169 1.26 -13.88 -12.44
CA LEU A 169 1.47 -12.45 -12.27
C LEU A 169 0.28 -11.59 -12.73
N GLY A 170 -0.73 -12.18 -13.40
CA GLY A 170 -1.86 -11.44 -13.98
C GLY A 170 -1.46 -10.54 -15.15
N LEU A 171 -0.37 -10.88 -15.88
CA LEU A 171 0.19 -10.09 -16.97
C LEU A 171 -0.13 -10.68 -18.33
N HIS A 172 -0.17 -9.84 -19.37
CA HIS A 172 -0.59 -10.26 -20.71
C HIS A 172 0.49 -10.07 -21.79
N SER A 173 1.55 -9.32 -21.51
CA SER A 173 2.60 -9.01 -22.50
C SER A 173 4.01 -9.06 -21.90
N SER A 174 5.01 -9.16 -22.77
CA SER A 174 6.43 -9.05 -22.37
C SER A 174 6.80 -7.64 -21.92
N ALA A 175 6.08 -6.62 -22.39
CA ALA A 175 6.26 -5.24 -21.94
C ALA A 175 5.77 -5.07 -20.49
N ASP A 176 4.59 -5.61 -20.15
CA ASP A 176 4.07 -5.61 -18.78
C ASP A 176 5.01 -6.36 -17.84
N LEU A 177 5.56 -7.51 -18.32
CA LEU A 177 6.54 -8.29 -17.58
C LEU A 177 7.81 -7.49 -17.26
N ALA A 178 8.33 -6.73 -18.23
CA ALA A 178 9.51 -5.89 -18.02
C ALA A 178 9.25 -4.80 -17.00
N GLN A 179 8.10 -4.12 -17.06
CA GLN A 179 7.73 -3.09 -16.09
C GLN A 179 7.52 -3.66 -14.69
N PHE A 180 6.86 -4.82 -14.58
CA PHE A 180 6.65 -5.51 -13.31
C PHE A 180 7.99 -5.85 -12.63
N PHE A 181 8.91 -6.51 -13.36
CA PHE A 181 10.21 -6.88 -12.80
C PHE A 181 11.05 -5.64 -12.42
N ALA A 182 11.00 -4.58 -13.22
CA ALA A 182 11.73 -3.33 -12.90
C ALA A 182 11.24 -2.72 -11.57
N ARG A 183 9.92 -2.70 -11.32
CA ARG A 183 9.35 -2.20 -10.05
C ARG A 183 9.75 -3.08 -8.86
N VAL A 184 9.60 -4.40 -9.01
CA VAL A 184 9.92 -5.36 -7.95
C VAL A 184 11.42 -5.34 -7.62
N ASP A 185 12.30 -5.36 -8.63
CA ASP A 185 13.75 -5.33 -8.44
C ASP A 185 14.20 -4.02 -7.76
N ALA A 186 13.62 -2.87 -8.14
CA ALA A 186 13.89 -1.59 -7.49
C ALA A 186 13.48 -1.60 -6.01
N PHE A 187 12.31 -2.17 -5.71
CA PHE A 187 11.84 -2.29 -4.33
C PHE A 187 12.74 -3.20 -3.49
N LEU A 188 13.10 -4.37 -4.00
CA LEU A 188 13.96 -5.33 -3.29
C LEU A 188 15.36 -4.77 -3.07
N ALA A 189 15.92 -4.03 -4.04
CA ALA A 189 17.22 -3.37 -3.91
C ALA A 189 17.21 -2.27 -2.83
N ALA A 190 16.09 -1.57 -2.66
CA ALA A 190 15.93 -0.54 -1.63
C ALA A 190 15.64 -1.12 -0.22
N ASN A 191 15.26 -2.41 -0.12
CA ASN A 191 14.86 -3.08 1.13
C ASN A 191 15.54 -4.46 1.28
N PRO A 192 16.87 -4.54 1.42
CA PRO A 192 17.62 -5.81 1.37
C PRO A 192 17.40 -6.75 2.57
N GLU A 193 16.75 -6.29 3.65
CA GLU A 193 16.56 -7.08 4.89
C GLU A 193 15.14 -7.67 5.05
N ARG A 194 14.38 -7.80 3.96
CA ARG A 194 13.01 -8.35 4.02
C ARG A 194 12.78 -9.52 3.08
#